data_3132c2d156d819aaa7eabf523822855e
#
_entry.id   3132c2d156d819aaa7eabf523822855e
#
_cell.length_a   1.000
_cell.length_b   1.000
_cell.length_c   1.000
_cell.angle_alpha   90.00
_cell.angle_beta   90.00
_cell.angle_gamma   90.00
#
_symmetry.space_group_name_H-M   'P 1'
#
loop_
_entity.id
_entity.type
_entity.pdbx_description
1 polymer ?
#
loop_
_entity_poly.entity_id
_entity_poly.type
_entity_poly.pdbx_seq_one_letter_code
_entity_poly.pdbx_strand_id
1 'polypeptide(L)'
;MMTKNNMMKSVMMLLAIAGSNYSYAQQATVVVSNTTAAQRMELVEVSMADVKAKLSNATPGKGQAYVVKNTRGQQIGSQITHDGKLLIDASVRPHSAATFYISIEKPYPQKVWTTGALYKMRKDDLAWENDRCAYRVYGPALQRSGERSFGTDIWVKNTPDTVVNIRYIKNQKAWENMCRVDAKKKAIEKQLKTEKNPARIAKLKDQIKAVEAEGKEVNIRNSFHLDQGNGLDPYRVGATLGLGAPSLMIGNEQILPYCYKDYKILDNGPLRFTVELTYNPSTVGDQKNVVEHRIISLDKGSNFNKMTVWYDGLTHPTDFATGFPIHEEDTETKTFAKDYVSYADPTDNMEGNQSQVYVGVLFPYGIDNTYYQLFDKKHDGATGHALGIKTGLKNGEKFSYYFGAAWSKYDVRSYTEWQIRIKDYLEALKTPLKVEIK
;
A
#
# COMPACT_ATOMS: atom_id res chain seq x y z
N MET A 1 -22.76 76.95 68.27
CA MET A 1 -23.11 75.68 68.92
C MET A 1 -22.70 74.56 68.03
N MET A 2 -21.71 73.83 68.49
CA MET A 2 -21.10 72.52 68.08
C MET A 2 -21.21 72.08 66.63
N THR A 3 -20.08 72.16 66.00
CA THR A 3 -19.64 71.49 64.79
C THR A 3 -19.21 70.04 65.09
N LYS A 4 -19.59 69.09 64.28
CA LYS A 4 -19.01 67.73 64.26
C LYS A 4 -18.42 67.46 62.88
N ASN A 5 -17.09 67.37 62.90
CA ASN A 5 -16.26 66.79 61.80
C ASN A 5 -16.59 65.35 61.54
N ASN A 6 -16.84 65.00 60.30
CA ASN A 6 -16.82 63.65 59.82
C ASN A 6 -15.63 63.48 58.84
N MET A 7 -14.62 62.76 59.30
CA MET A 7 -13.46 62.38 58.56
C MET A 7 -13.87 61.15 57.67
N MET A 8 -13.94 61.40 56.38
CA MET A 8 -14.14 60.29 55.39
C MET A 8 -12.83 59.56 55.14
N LYS A 9 -12.73 58.33 55.63
CA LYS A 9 -11.61 57.45 55.34
C LYS A 9 -11.84 56.87 53.94
N SER A 10 -11.00 57.26 52.94
CA SER A 10 -10.89 56.59 51.64
C SER A 10 -10.19 55.26 51.79
N VAL A 11 -10.93 54.19 51.63
CA VAL A 11 -10.38 52.86 51.48
C VAL A 11 -9.99 52.70 50.00
N MET A 12 -8.68 52.76 49.72
CA MET A 12 -8.14 52.42 48.41
C MET A 12 -8.12 50.89 48.28
N MET A 13 -9.07 50.32 47.52
CA MET A 13 -9.14 48.90 47.16
C MET A 13 -8.21 48.67 45.98
N LEU A 14 -7.00 48.13 46.26
CA LEU A 14 -6.10 47.61 45.21
C LEU A 14 -6.76 46.39 44.60
N LEU A 15 -7.31 46.50 43.39
CA LEU A 15 -7.61 45.38 42.51
C LEU A 15 -6.28 44.80 41.99
N ALA A 16 -5.82 43.72 42.57
CA ALA A 16 -4.80 42.88 41.97
C ALA A 16 -5.44 42.19 40.74
N ILE A 17 -5.19 42.75 39.56
CA ILE A 17 -5.45 42.04 38.28
C ILE A 17 -4.45 40.89 38.25
N ALA A 18 -4.91 39.71 38.65
CA ALA A 18 -4.24 38.48 38.31
C ALA A 18 -4.24 38.32 36.80
N GLY A 19 -3.22 38.84 36.16
CA GLY A 19 -2.95 38.57 34.75
C GLY A 19 -2.81 37.09 34.57
N SER A 20 -3.87 36.41 34.16
CA SER A 20 -3.75 35.05 33.61
C SER A 20 -2.83 35.17 32.41
N ASN A 21 -1.57 34.80 32.57
CA ASN A 21 -0.68 34.53 31.47
C ASN A 21 -1.32 33.42 30.66
N TYR A 22 -2.18 33.78 29.71
CA TYR A 22 -2.49 32.90 28.58
C TYR A 22 -1.17 32.73 27.83
N SER A 23 -0.40 31.75 28.23
CA SER A 23 0.67 31.24 27.41
C SER A 23 0.02 30.79 26.10
N TYR A 24 0.10 31.62 25.06
CA TYR A 24 -0.24 31.21 23.73
C TYR A 24 0.62 29.97 23.46
N ALA A 25 -0.03 28.81 23.34
CA ALA A 25 0.65 27.60 22.99
C ALA A 25 1.47 27.90 21.73
N GLN A 26 2.78 27.69 21.80
CA GLN A 26 3.67 27.97 20.69
C GLN A 26 3.19 27.18 19.48
N GLN A 27 3.07 27.82 18.35
CA GLN A 27 2.45 27.29 17.15
C GLN A 27 3.38 27.49 15.95
N ALA A 28 3.63 26.43 15.19
CA ALA A 28 4.27 26.52 13.88
C ALA A 28 3.20 26.63 12.81
N THR A 29 3.44 27.46 11.81
CA THR A 29 2.52 27.66 10.69
C THR A 29 3.10 27.03 9.44
N VAL A 30 2.34 26.18 8.76
CA VAL A 30 2.68 25.60 7.46
C VAL A 30 1.76 26.15 6.39
N VAL A 31 2.34 26.71 5.35
CA VAL A 31 1.61 27.20 4.18
C VAL A 31 1.90 26.27 3.01
N VAL A 32 0.85 25.72 2.42
CA VAL A 32 0.94 24.81 1.26
C VAL A 32 0.30 25.49 0.08
N SER A 33 1.09 25.77 -0.97
CA SER A 33 0.64 26.50 -2.15
C SER A 33 0.51 25.60 -3.37
N ASN A 34 -0.62 25.73 -4.07
CA ASN A 34 -0.93 25.07 -5.32
C ASN A 34 -0.89 26.10 -6.47
N THR A 35 0.06 25.96 -7.37
CA THR A 35 0.20 26.84 -8.56
C THR A 35 -0.51 26.29 -9.80
N THR A 36 -1.11 25.08 -9.71
CA THR A 36 -1.78 24.44 -10.84
C THR A 36 -3.26 24.81 -10.94
N ALA A 37 -3.85 24.55 -12.10
CA ALA A 37 -5.28 24.77 -12.35
C ALA A 37 -6.20 23.66 -11.77
N ALA A 38 -5.63 22.56 -11.26
CA ALA A 38 -6.38 21.47 -10.66
C ALA A 38 -6.38 21.58 -9.13
N GLN A 39 -7.46 21.13 -8.47
CA GLN A 39 -7.44 20.92 -7.04
C GLN A 39 -6.50 19.77 -6.70
N ARG A 40 -5.65 19.97 -5.69
CA ARG A 40 -4.70 18.96 -5.22
C ARG A 40 -5.13 18.43 -3.85
N MET A 41 -5.21 17.11 -3.75
CA MET A 41 -5.51 16.39 -2.50
C MET A 41 -4.43 15.33 -2.33
N GLU A 42 -3.40 15.62 -1.53
CA GLU A 42 -2.23 14.76 -1.37
C GLU A 42 -1.56 14.96 -0.01
N LEU A 43 -0.73 14.03 0.37
CA LEU A 43 0.10 14.18 1.55
C LEU A 43 1.28 15.11 1.24
N VAL A 44 1.44 16.14 2.06
CA VAL A 44 2.63 16.99 2.01
C VAL A 44 3.56 16.64 3.15
N GLU A 45 4.86 16.77 2.91
CA GLU A 45 5.92 16.46 3.86
C GLU A 45 6.53 17.74 4.44
N VAL A 46 6.63 17.80 5.75
CA VAL A 46 7.30 18.89 6.49
C VAL A 46 8.40 18.27 7.34
N SER A 47 9.59 18.88 7.35
CA SER A 47 10.68 18.42 8.22
C SER A 47 10.30 18.55 9.70
N MET A 48 10.37 17.46 10.46
CA MET A 48 10.17 17.50 11.90
C MET A 48 11.24 18.33 12.65
N ALA A 49 12.43 18.45 12.08
CA ALA A 49 13.46 19.34 12.63
C ALA A 49 13.01 20.81 12.55
N ASP A 50 12.43 21.21 11.39
CA ASP A 50 11.91 22.59 11.21
C ASP A 50 10.69 22.85 12.10
N VAL A 51 9.78 21.88 12.20
CA VAL A 51 8.62 21.96 13.11
C VAL A 51 9.08 22.17 14.55
N LYS A 52 10.03 21.35 15.03
CA LYS A 52 10.59 21.48 16.39
C LYS A 52 11.26 22.82 16.60
N ALA A 53 12.05 23.31 15.65
CA ALA A 53 12.70 24.61 15.73
C ALA A 53 11.68 25.75 15.89
N LYS A 54 10.57 25.73 15.15
CA LYS A 54 9.47 26.71 15.28
C LYS A 54 8.72 26.61 16.61
N LEU A 55 8.73 25.44 17.23
CA LEU A 55 8.14 25.22 18.56
C LEU A 55 9.19 25.32 19.70
N SER A 56 10.29 26.06 19.50
CA SER A 56 11.40 26.21 20.46
C SER A 56 11.92 24.88 21.01
N ASN A 57 11.95 23.84 20.17
CA ASN A 57 12.32 22.47 20.49
C ASN A 57 11.47 21.80 21.58
N ALA A 58 10.25 22.31 21.81
CA ALA A 58 9.32 21.69 22.73
C ALA A 58 8.94 20.26 22.24
N THR A 59 8.79 19.36 23.19
CA THR A 59 8.39 17.96 22.93
C THR A 59 7.08 17.62 23.61
N PRO A 60 6.23 16.79 22.97
CA PRO A 60 4.98 16.37 23.58
C PRO A 60 5.18 15.66 24.92
N GLY A 61 4.42 16.07 25.94
CA GLY A 61 4.33 15.37 27.21
C GLY A 61 3.39 14.16 27.14
N LYS A 62 3.17 13.52 28.27
CA LYS A 62 2.28 12.34 28.37
C LYS A 62 0.87 12.65 27.87
N GLY A 63 0.42 11.90 26.86
CA GLY A 63 -0.90 12.05 26.24
C GLY A 63 -1.03 13.23 25.28
N GLN A 64 0.07 13.91 24.96
CA GLN A 64 0.14 14.94 23.93
C GLN A 64 0.82 14.42 22.67
N ALA A 65 0.61 15.14 21.56
CA ALA A 65 1.28 14.90 20.27
C ALA A 65 1.45 16.25 19.53
N TYR A 66 2.22 16.22 18.45
CA TYR A 66 2.16 17.29 17.46
C TYR A 66 0.85 17.16 16.69
N VAL A 67 -0.06 18.10 16.88
CA VAL A 67 -1.39 18.11 16.27
C VAL A 67 -1.43 19.16 15.18
N VAL A 68 -1.90 18.75 14.01
CA VAL A 68 -2.09 19.64 12.85
C VAL A 68 -3.54 20.06 12.78
N LYS A 69 -3.80 21.36 12.64
CA LYS A 69 -5.14 21.94 12.48
C LYS A 69 -5.20 22.83 11.25
N ASN A 70 -6.37 22.91 10.65
CA ASN A 70 -6.67 23.89 9.62
C ASN A 70 -7.04 25.25 10.22
N THR A 71 -7.32 26.26 9.38
CA THR A 71 -7.71 27.61 9.79
C THR A 71 -9.03 27.69 10.56
N ARG A 72 -9.84 26.61 10.57
CA ARG A 72 -11.07 26.50 11.37
C ARG A 72 -10.85 25.82 12.72
N GLY A 73 -9.60 25.48 13.07
CA GLY A 73 -9.27 24.76 14.30
C GLY A 73 -9.58 23.25 14.27
N GLN A 74 -9.97 22.72 13.13
CA GLN A 74 -10.25 21.27 12.97
C GLN A 74 -8.94 20.51 12.83
N GLN A 75 -8.80 19.41 13.58
CA GLN A 75 -7.64 18.52 13.44
C GLN A 75 -7.62 17.87 12.05
N ILE A 76 -6.47 17.93 11.40
CA ILE A 76 -6.20 17.33 10.09
C ILE A 76 -5.38 16.06 10.29
N GLY A 77 -5.59 15.06 9.42
CA GLY A 77 -4.80 13.84 9.41
C GLY A 77 -3.32 14.15 9.31
N SER A 78 -2.52 13.56 10.19
CA SER A 78 -1.06 13.74 10.23
C SER A 78 -0.38 12.50 10.76
N GLN A 79 0.89 12.30 10.35
CA GLN A 79 1.73 11.19 10.77
C GLN A 79 3.19 11.61 10.78
N ILE A 80 3.94 11.22 11.79
CA ILE A 80 5.40 11.34 11.77
C ILE A 80 5.97 10.04 11.20
N THR A 81 6.85 10.17 10.20
CA THR A 81 7.50 9.04 9.54
C THR A 81 8.84 8.69 10.16
N HIS A 82 9.34 7.47 9.89
CA HIS A 82 10.62 6.96 10.38
C HIS A 82 11.83 7.84 9.99
N ASP A 83 11.74 8.54 8.87
CA ASP A 83 12.79 9.44 8.35
C ASP A 83 12.65 10.90 8.83
N GLY A 84 11.79 11.13 9.83
CA GLY A 84 11.65 12.43 10.47
C GLY A 84 10.85 13.46 9.68
N LYS A 85 9.87 13.04 8.91
CA LYS A 85 8.90 13.91 8.24
C LYS A 85 7.58 13.93 9.01
N LEU A 86 6.90 15.08 9.01
CA LEU A 86 5.50 15.19 9.38
C LEU A 86 4.68 15.20 8.08
N LEU A 87 3.85 14.18 7.88
CA LEU A 87 2.86 14.14 6.81
C LEU A 87 1.63 14.94 7.24
N ILE A 88 1.10 15.73 6.30
CA ILE A 88 -0.16 16.48 6.47
C ILE A 88 -1.08 16.11 5.31
N ASP A 89 -2.30 15.67 5.62
CA ASP A 89 -3.35 15.39 4.63
C ASP A 89 -3.92 16.72 4.09
N ALA A 90 -3.30 17.24 3.03
CA ALA A 90 -3.59 18.55 2.50
C ALA A 90 -4.63 18.50 1.37
N SER A 91 -5.53 19.50 1.38
CA SER A 91 -6.44 19.81 0.26
C SER A 91 -6.28 21.27 -0.12
N VAL A 92 -5.79 21.52 -1.33
CA VAL A 92 -5.46 22.88 -1.80
C VAL A 92 -6.16 23.14 -3.13
N ARG A 93 -6.97 24.21 -3.17
CA ARG A 93 -7.69 24.63 -4.38
C ARG A 93 -6.72 25.08 -5.49
N PRO A 94 -7.19 25.13 -6.75
CA PRO A 94 -6.41 25.70 -7.86
C PRO A 94 -5.91 27.11 -7.53
N HIS A 95 -4.67 27.42 -7.93
CA HIS A 95 -4.05 28.76 -7.79
C HIS A 95 -4.24 29.39 -6.40
N SER A 96 -4.12 28.58 -5.33
CA SER A 96 -4.44 28.97 -3.96
C SER A 96 -3.44 28.41 -2.97
N ALA A 97 -3.57 28.82 -1.69
CA ALA A 97 -2.81 28.25 -0.60
C ALA A 97 -3.73 27.78 0.54
N ALA A 98 -3.32 26.74 1.22
CA ALA A 98 -3.92 26.27 2.47
C ALA A 98 -2.93 26.49 3.62
N THR A 99 -3.44 26.91 4.77
CA THR A 99 -2.63 27.13 5.97
C THR A 99 -3.00 26.11 7.02
N PHE A 100 -1.96 25.53 7.62
CA PHE A 100 -2.06 24.58 8.71
C PHE A 100 -1.26 25.08 9.91
N TYR A 101 -1.75 24.74 11.08
CA TYR A 101 -1.15 25.11 12.35
C TYR A 101 -0.74 23.84 13.10
N ILE A 102 0.49 23.84 13.60
CA ILE A 102 1.03 22.72 14.37
C ILE A 102 1.27 23.17 15.79
N SER A 103 0.70 22.47 16.75
CA SER A 103 0.84 22.72 18.18
C SER A 103 1.02 21.41 18.94
N ILE A 104 1.50 21.49 20.19
CA ILE A 104 1.59 20.35 21.10
C ILE A 104 0.33 20.35 21.97
N GLU A 105 -0.53 19.38 21.75
CA GLU A 105 -1.78 19.26 22.49
C GLU A 105 -2.27 17.80 22.53
N LYS A 106 -3.37 17.54 23.23
CA LYS A 106 -4.01 16.21 23.24
C LYS A 106 -4.69 15.97 21.89
N PRO A 107 -4.30 14.93 21.13
CA PRO A 107 -4.91 14.65 19.83
C PRO A 107 -6.29 14.00 19.98
N TYR A 108 -7.16 14.23 19.00
CA TYR A 108 -8.33 13.38 18.77
C TYR A 108 -7.93 12.11 18.01
N PRO A 109 -8.65 10.99 18.17
CA PRO A 109 -8.44 9.80 17.37
C PRO A 109 -8.51 10.10 15.88
N GLN A 110 -7.59 9.51 15.10
CA GLN A 110 -7.57 9.61 13.65
C GLN A 110 -8.03 8.29 13.03
N LYS A 111 -8.72 8.36 11.89
CA LYS A 111 -8.98 7.17 11.08
C LYS A 111 -7.67 6.65 10.51
N VAL A 112 -7.47 5.33 10.57
CA VAL A 112 -6.35 4.65 9.95
C VAL A 112 -6.73 4.33 8.51
N TRP A 113 -6.00 4.91 7.55
CA TRP A 113 -6.23 4.75 6.12
C TRP A 113 -5.24 3.78 5.49
N THR A 114 -4.06 3.63 6.09
CA THR A 114 -3.01 2.72 5.63
C THR A 114 -2.62 1.76 6.73
N THR A 115 -2.39 0.50 6.38
CA THR A 115 -1.90 -0.52 7.31
C THR A 115 -1.20 -1.63 6.56
N GLY A 116 -0.31 -2.33 7.24
CA GLY A 116 0.31 -3.55 6.72
C GLY A 116 0.85 -4.43 7.83
N ALA A 117 0.96 -5.72 7.55
CA ALA A 117 1.42 -6.71 8.51
C ALA A 117 2.00 -7.96 7.82
N LEU A 118 2.74 -8.74 8.60
CA LEU A 118 3.12 -10.11 8.25
C LEU A 118 1.99 -11.08 8.61
N TYR A 119 1.58 -11.89 7.66
CA TYR A 119 0.54 -12.92 7.81
C TYR A 119 1.16 -14.34 7.80
N LYS A 120 1.70 -14.75 8.93
CA LYS A 120 2.32 -16.09 9.10
C LYS A 120 1.37 -17.23 8.77
N MET A 121 0.07 -17.05 9.04
CA MET A 121 -0.99 -18.02 8.74
C MET A 121 -1.12 -18.31 7.24
N ARG A 122 -0.67 -17.40 6.37
CA ARG A 122 -0.66 -17.57 4.91
C ARG A 122 0.80 -17.55 4.39
N LYS A 123 1.60 -18.50 4.89
CA LYS A 123 2.95 -18.78 4.38
C LYS A 123 3.91 -17.57 4.36
N ASP A 124 3.84 -16.73 5.41
CA ASP A 124 4.65 -15.52 5.59
C ASP A 124 4.38 -14.43 4.54
N ASP A 125 3.15 -14.30 4.06
CA ASP A 125 2.79 -13.16 3.24
C ASP A 125 3.00 -11.84 4.01
N LEU A 126 3.62 -10.86 3.37
CA LEU A 126 3.62 -9.48 3.83
C LEU A 126 2.64 -8.70 2.97
N ALA A 127 1.58 -8.17 3.56
CA ALA A 127 0.53 -7.45 2.84
C ALA A 127 0.25 -6.09 3.47
N TRP A 128 -0.10 -5.12 2.62
CA TRP A 128 -0.43 -3.76 3.03
C TRP A 128 -1.54 -3.19 2.16
N GLU A 129 -2.21 -2.18 2.68
CA GLU A 129 -3.33 -1.54 2.01
C GLU A 129 -3.46 -0.07 2.36
N ASN A 130 -4.19 0.63 1.52
CA ASN A 130 -4.75 1.94 1.82
C ASN A 130 -6.26 1.98 1.50
N ASP A 131 -6.83 3.17 1.38
CA ASP A 131 -8.23 3.39 1.04
C ASP A 131 -8.60 3.06 -0.42
N ARG A 132 -7.65 2.65 -1.27
CA ARG A 132 -7.89 2.37 -2.70
C ARG A 132 -7.60 0.94 -3.11
N CYS A 133 -6.47 0.39 -2.68
CA CYS A 133 -6.01 -0.91 -3.12
C CYS A 133 -5.21 -1.61 -2.02
N ALA A 134 -4.98 -2.91 -2.17
CA ALA A 134 -4.10 -3.66 -1.31
C ALA A 134 -3.07 -4.43 -2.15
N TYR A 135 -1.94 -4.75 -1.54
CA TYR A 135 -0.80 -5.38 -2.19
C TYR A 135 -0.20 -6.44 -1.27
N ARG A 136 0.49 -7.41 -1.87
CA ARG A 136 1.13 -8.51 -1.17
C ARG A 136 2.46 -8.85 -1.82
N VAL A 137 3.45 -9.21 -1.00
CA VAL A 137 4.65 -9.93 -1.42
C VAL A 137 4.72 -11.25 -0.68
N TYR A 138 5.25 -12.25 -1.35
CA TYR A 138 5.29 -13.62 -0.86
C TYR A 138 6.52 -13.87 0.01
N GLY A 139 6.32 -14.67 1.06
CA GLY A 139 7.32 -14.90 2.07
C GLY A 139 8.07 -16.24 1.95
N PRO A 140 9.09 -16.44 2.81
CA PRO A 140 9.93 -17.62 2.80
C PRO A 140 9.16 -18.95 2.97
N ALA A 141 8.05 -18.95 3.71
CA ALA A 141 7.26 -20.17 3.90
C ALA A 141 6.53 -20.59 2.63
N LEU A 142 6.11 -19.66 1.77
CA LEU A 142 5.56 -19.99 0.46
C LEU A 142 6.62 -20.68 -0.41
N GLN A 143 7.81 -20.13 -0.44
CA GLN A 143 8.94 -20.67 -1.16
C GLN A 143 9.25 -22.11 -0.73
N ARG A 144 9.29 -22.36 0.58
CA ARG A 144 9.52 -23.72 1.13
C ARG A 144 8.43 -24.73 0.75
N SER A 145 7.23 -24.28 0.42
CA SER A 145 6.16 -25.16 -0.05
C SER A 145 6.27 -25.55 -1.53
N GLY A 146 7.27 -25.01 -2.25
CA GLY A 146 7.48 -25.24 -3.69
C GLY A 146 6.60 -24.39 -4.61
N GLU A 147 5.79 -23.50 -4.06
CA GLU A 147 4.98 -22.56 -4.85
C GLU A 147 5.87 -21.48 -5.45
N ARG A 148 5.69 -21.21 -6.75
CA ARG A 148 6.50 -20.27 -7.51
C ARG A 148 5.70 -18.99 -7.79
N SER A 149 5.70 -18.07 -6.84
CA SER A 149 5.13 -16.73 -6.98
C SER A 149 6.20 -15.73 -6.55
N PHE A 150 6.64 -14.85 -7.45
CA PHE A 150 7.82 -14.01 -7.24
C PHE A 150 7.51 -12.55 -7.07
N GLY A 151 6.52 -12.06 -7.80
CA GLY A 151 6.22 -10.64 -7.91
C GLY A 151 5.30 -10.10 -6.83
N THR A 152 4.93 -8.83 -7.00
CA THR A 152 3.93 -8.18 -6.14
C THR A 152 2.52 -8.51 -6.63
N ASP A 153 1.68 -8.88 -5.70
CA ASP A 153 0.28 -9.21 -5.94
C ASP A 153 -0.64 -8.03 -5.63
N ILE A 154 -1.86 -8.07 -6.19
CA ILE A 154 -2.86 -7.01 -6.08
C ILE A 154 -4.15 -7.57 -5.50
N TRP A 155 -4.65 -6.95 -4.45
CA TRP A 155 -5.98 -7.19 -3.93
C TRP A 155 -6.84 -5.94 -4.12
N VAL A 156 -7.85 -6.04 -4.97
CA VAL A 156 -8.74 -4.92 -5.24
C VAL A 156 -9.74 -4.69 -4.11
N LYS A 157 -10.19 -3.45 -3.98
CA LYS A 157 -11.14 -3.00 -2.94
C LYS A 157 -12.26 -2.17 -3.59
N ASN A 158 -13.42 -2.15 -2.93
CA ASN A 158 -14.53 -1.23 -3.22
C ASN A 158 -14.99 -0.48 -1.95
N THR A 159 -14.11 -0.40 -0.96
CA THR A 159 -14.31 0.31 0.30
C THR A 159 -13.03 1.02 0.72
N PRO A 160 -13.12 2.20 1.33
CA PRO A 160 -11.96 2.88 1.89
C PRO A 160 -11.49 2.30 3.23
N ASP A 161 -12.21 1.33 3.80
CA ASP A 161 -11.86 0.72 5.07
C ASP A 161 -10.77 -0.34 4.90
N THR A 162 -10.03 -0.62 5.96
CA THR A 162 -9.02 -1.68 5.97
C THR A 162 -9.71 -3.06 5.99
N VAL A 163 -9.34 -3.94 5.06
CA VAL A 163 -10.02 -5.23 4.84
C VAL A 163 -9.08 -6.43 4.74
N VAL A 164 -7.78 -6.20 4.53
CA VAL A 164 -6.80 -7.28 4.31
C VAL A 164 -6.76 -8.25 5.48
N ASN A 165 -6.69 -7.74 6.70
CA ASN A 165 -6.64 -8.58 7.90
C ASN A 165 -7.87 -9.50 8.02
N ILE A 166 -9.08 -8.98 7.81
CA ILE A 166 -10.30 -9.80 7.89
C ILE A 166 -10.37 -10.84 6.76
N ARG A 167 -9.83 -10.53 5.57
CA ARG A 167 -9.74 -11.49 4.46
C ARG A 167 -8.79 -12.65 4.80
N TYR A 168 -7.64 -12.38 5.40
CA TYR A 168 -6.72 -13.43 5.85
C TYR A 168 -7.36 -14.31 6.94
N ILE A 169 -8.04 -13.72 7.93
CA ILE A 169 -8.76 -14.47 8.97
C ILE A 169 -9.84 -15.36 8.35
N LYS A 170 -10.61 -14.86 7.38
CA LYS A 170 -11.62 -15.65 6.67
C LYS A 170 -10.97 -16.79 5.88
N ASN A 171 -9.90 -16.52 5.15
CA ASN A 171 -9.18 -17.55 4.39
C ASN A 171 -8.63 -18.65 5.29
N GLN A 172 -8.09 -18.31 6.48
CA GLN A 172 -7.66 -19.28 7.45
C GLN A 172 -8.81 -20.20 7.88
N LYS A 173 -10.00 -19.65 8.12
CA LYS A 173 -11.22 -20.43 8.41
C LYS A 173 -11.61 -21.35 7.26
N ALA A 174 -11.48 -20.91 6.02
CA ALA A 174 -11.73 -21.75 4.85
C ALA A 174 -10.75 -22.92 4.79
N TRP A 175 -9.48 -22.68 5.04
CA TRP A 175 -8.45 -23.74 5.07
C TRP A 175 -8.69 -24.75 6.20
N GLU A 176 -8.98 -24.30 7.41
CA GLU A 176 -9.33 -25.15 8.55
C GLU A 176 -10.57 -26.01 8.25
N ASN A 177 -11.57 -25.41 7.61
CA ASN A 177 -12.76 -26.12 7.16
C ASN A 177 -12.41 -27.19 6.10
N MET A 178 -11.58 -26.90 5.12
CA MET A 178 -11.11 -27.89 4.16
C MET A 178 -10.42 -29.07 4.83
N CYS A 179 -9.51 -28.82 5.77
CA CYS A 179 -8.85 -29.89 6.53
C CYS A 179 -9.87 -30.77 7.28
N ARG A 180 -10.90 -30.16 7.88
CA ARG A 180 -12.00 -30.85 8.57
C ARG A 180 -12.83 -31.71 7.62
N VAL A 181 -13.20 -31.15 6.46
CA VAL A 181 -13.96 -31.85 5.42
C VAL A 181 -13.19 -33.06 4.90
N ASP A 182 -11.91 -32.87 4.57
CA ASP A 182 -11.04 -33.94 4.09
C ASP A 182 -10.89 -35.07 5.13
N ALA A 183 -10.74 -34.73 6.42
CA ALA A 183 -10.66 -35.71 7.47
C ALA A 183 -11.96 -36.52 7.61
N LYS A 184 -13.13 -35.86 7.59
CA LYS A 184 -14.46 -36.51 7.60
C LYS A 184 -14.65 -37.40 6.38
N LYS A 185 -14.33 -36.92 5.17
CA LYS A 185 -14.41 -37.66 3.92
C LYS A 185 -13.56 -38.91 3.95
N LYS A 186 -12.28 -38.83 4.34
CA LYS A 186 -11.37 -39.96 4.49
C LYS A 186 -11.89 -41.01 5.47
N ALA A 187 -12.51 -40.58 6.58
CA ALA A 187 -13.10 -41.47 7.57
C ALA A 187 -14.31 -42.27 6.99
N ILE A 188 -15.16 -41.61 6.19
CA ILE A 188 -16.31 -42.26 5.51
C ILE A 188 -15.81 -43.17 4.39
N GLU A 189 -14.84 -42.76 3.59
CA GLU A 189 -14.22 -43.58 2.53
C GLU A 189 -13.56 -44.85 3.09
N LYS A 190 -12.95 -44.77 4.28
CA LYS A 190 -12.42 -45.96 4.96
C LYS A 190 -13.53 -46.95 5.33
N GLN A 191 -14.67 -46.51 5.79
CA GLN A 191 -15.85 -47.36 6.04
C GLN A 191 -16.41 -47.94 4.74
N LEU A 192 -16.47 -47.14 3.68
CA LEU A 192 -16.96 -47.55 2.38
C LEU A 192 -16.14 -48.70 1.74
N LYS A 193 -14.81 -48.73 1.98
CA LYS A 193 -13.92 -49.78 1.46
C LYS A 193 -14.23 -51.18 2.00
N THR A 194 -14.81 -51.28 3.18
CA THR A 194 -15.09 -52.56 3.84
C THR A 194 -16.59 -52.93 3.87
N GLU A 195 -17.45 -52.00 3.52
CA GLU A 195 -18.92 -52.17 3.56
C GLU A 195 -19.39 -53.02 2.36
N LYS A 196 -20.29 -53.99 2.62
CA LYS A 196 -20.87 -54.85 1.61
C LYS A 196 -22.37 -54.69 1.42
N ASN A 197 -23.03 -54.02 2.35
CA ASN A 197 -24.50 -53.80 2.30
C ASN A 197 -24.81 -52.65 1.32
N PRO A 198 -25.56 -52.89 0.22
CA PRO A 198 -25.86 -51.85 -0.79
C PRO A 198 -26.55 -50.58 -0.23
N ALA A 199 -27.51 -50.76 0.68
CA ALA A 199 -28.23 -49.64 1.29
C ALA A 199 -27.28 -48.77 2.16
N ARG A 200 -26.32 -49.41 2.86
CA ARG A 200 -25.35 -48.71 3.68
C ARG A 200 -24.28 -48.03 2.83
N ILE A 201 -23.89 -48.65 1.72
CA ILE A 201 -23.01 -48.02 0.73
C ILE A 201 -23.63 -46.76 0.14
N ALA A 202 -24.92 -46.81 -0.24
CA ALA A 202 -25.65 -45.64 -0.72
C ALA A 202 -25.67 -44.51 0.32
N LYS A 203 -25.99 -44.82 1.58
CA LYS A 203 -25.98 -43.85 2.68
C LYS A 203 -24.61 -43.22 2.91
N LEU A 204 -23.53 -43.99 2.88
CA LEU A 204 -22.15 -43.47 3.02
C LEU A 204 -21.77 -42.51 1.87
N LYS A 205 -22.15 -42.86 0.63
CA LYS A 205 -21.95 -41.99 -0.54
C LYS A 205 -22.71 -40.67 -0.40
N ASP A 206 -23.95 -40.70 0.09
CA ASP A 206 -24.74 -39.47 0.33
C ASP A 206 -24.15 -38.61 1.46
N GLN A 207 -23.59 -39.25 2.52
CA GLN A 207 -22.84 -38.53 3.54
C GLN A 207 -21.59 -37.84 3.00
N ILE A 208 -20.84 -38.46 2.07
CA ILE A 208 -19.70 -37.81 1.40
C ILE A 208 -20.16 -36.55 0.66
N LYS A 209 -21.23 -36.68 -0.16
CA LYS A 209 -21.79 -35.53 -0.90
C LYS A 209 -22.24 -34.39 0.02
N ALA A 210 -22.89 -34.72 1.15
CA ALA A 210 -23.33 -33.71 2.12
C ALA A 210 -22.13 -32.99 2.77
N VAL A 211 -21.09 -33.70 3.17
CA VAL A 211 -19.86 -33.11 3.73
C VAL A 211 -19.13 -32.24 2.73
N GLU A 212 -19.04 -32.66 1.45
CA GLU A 212 -18.46 -31.88 0.38
C GLU A 212 -19.26 -30.59 0.09
N ALA A 213 -20.60 -30.67 0.08
CA ALA A 213 -21.48 -29.52 -0.09
C ALA A 213 -21.34 -28.49 1.04
N GLU A 214 -21.35 -28.97 2.32
CA GLU A 214 -21.09 -28.12 3.49
C GLU A 214 -19.74 -27.42 3.37
N GLY A 215 -18.70 -28.19 3.02
CA GLY A 215 -17.35 -27.66 2.86
C GLY A 215 -17.26 -26.59 1.75
N LYS A 216 -17.89 -26.85 0.61
CA LYS A 216 -17.95 -25.92 -0.51
C LYS A 216 -18.60 -24.59 -0.13
N GLU A 217 -19.72 -24.62 0.57
CA GLU A 217 -20.43 -23.41 1.01
C GLU A 217 -19.56 -22.55 1.96
N VAL A 218 -18.91 -23.17 2.94
CA VAL A 218 -18.01 -22.45 3.87
C VAL A 218 -16.83 -21.85 3.12
N ASN A 219 -16.24 -22.58 2.17
CA ASN A 219 -15.11 -22.08 1.40
C ASN A 219 -15.52 -20.89 0.52
N ILE A 220 -16.67 -20.93 -0.14
CA ILE A 220 -17.18 -19.80 -0.94
C ILE A 220 -17.34 -18.55 -0.07
N ARG A 221 -17.96 -18.67 1.12
CA ARG A 221 -18.19 -17.54 2.03
C ARG A 221 -16.91 -16.93 2.61
N ASN A 222 -15.80 -17.66 2.60
CA ASN A 222 -14.54 -17.22 3.20
C ASN A 222 -13.39 -17.06 2.19
N SER A 223 -13.62 -17.36 0.91
CA SER A 223 -12.60 -17.19 -0.13
C SER A 223 -12.30 -15.72 -0.35
N PHE A 224 -11.00 -15.37 -0.41
CA PHE A 224 -10.57 -14.02 -0.82
C PHE A 224 -10.53 -13.85 -2.34
N HIS A 225 -10.70 -14.91 -3.14
CA HIS A 225 -10.85 -14.85 -4.60
C HIS A 225 -12.28 -14.54 -5.05
N LEU A 226 -13.22 -14.38 -4.11
CA LEU A 226 -14.59 -13.99 -4.39
C LEU A 226 -14.94 -12.69 -3.68
N ASP A 227 -15.59 -11.78 -4.38
CA ASP A 227 -16.03 -10.51 -3.80
C ASP A 227 -17.12 -10.76 -2.76
N GLN A 228 -16.78 -10.48 -1.50
CA GLN A 228 -17.69 -10.58 -0.34
C GLN A 228 -18.27 -9.20 0.04
N GLY A 229 -18.35 -8.26 -0.92
CA GLY A 229 -18.81 -6.89 -0.72
C GLY A 229 -17.72 -5.89 -0.31
N ASN A 230 -16.45 -6.31 -0.33
CA ASN A 230 -15.31 -5.45 0.01
C ASN A 230 -14.11 -5.63 -0.94
N GLY A 231 -14.32 -6.27 -2.09
CA GLY A 231 -13.31 -6.58 -3.11
C GLY A 231 -12.74 -8.00 -2.95
N LEU A 232 -11.69 -8.34 -3.69
CA LEU A 232 -11.14 -9.69 -3.80
C LEU A 232 -9.67 -9.67 -4.26
N ASP A 233 -9.08 -10.88 -4.38
CA ASP A 233 -7.79 -11.16 -5.01
C ASP A 233 -8.07 -11.73 -6.43
N PRO A 234 -8.02 -10.89 -7.49
CA PRO A 234 -8.33 -11.31 -8.85
C PRO A 234 -7.10 -11.43 -9.75
N TYR A 235 -5.90 -11.11 -9.25
CA TYR A 235 -4.72 -10.92 -10.08
C TYR A 235 -3.82 -12.16 -10.07
N ARG A 236 -3.41 -12.61 -11.25
CA ARG A 236 -2.55 -13.77 -11.38
C ARG A 236 -1.08 -13.36 -11.46
N VAL A 237 -0.30 -13.70 -10.44
CA VAL A 237 1.13 -13.40 -10.38
C VAL A 237 1.98 -14.55 -10.95
N GLY A 238 1.84 -15.76 -10.42
CA GLY A 238 2.66 -16.90 -10.81
C GLY A 238 4.17 -16.64 -10.75
N ALA A 239 4.92 -17.28 -11.63
CA ALA A 239 6.38 -17.12 -11.74
C ALA A 239 6.76 -15.88 -12.59
N THR A 240 6.12 -14.74 -12.35
CA THR A 240 6.31 -13.47 -13.07
C THR A 240 6.71 -12.33 -12.14
N LEU A 241 6.94 -11.13 -12.70
CA LEU A 241 7.14 -9.90 -11.91
C LEU A 241 5.95 -9.54 -11.01
N GLY A 242 4.73 -10.07 -11.29
CA GLY A 242 3.55 -9.47 -10.72
C GLY A 242 3.49 -7.98 -11.06
N LEU A 243 2.96 -7.14 -10.19
CA LEU A 243 2.92 -5.70 -10.44
C LEU A 243 4.14 -4.99 -9.84
N GLY A 244 5.02 -4.49 -10.69
CA GLY A 244 6.08 -3.56 -10.31
C GLY A 244 7.21 -4.16 -9.49
N ALA A 245 7.40 -5.49 -9.44
CA ALA A 245 8.59 -6.03 -8.84
C ALA A 245 9.83 -5.70 -9.70
N PRO A 246 10.98 -5.41 -9.08
CA PRO A 246 12.24 -5.20 -9.77
C PRO A 246 12.87 -6.52 -10.21
N SER A 247 13.68 -6.47 -11.25
CA SER A 247 14.57 -7.53 -11.70
C SER A 247 15.85 -6.97 -12.31
N LEU A 248 16.94 -7.70 -12.26
CA LEU A 248 18.11 -7.44 -13.08
C LEU A 248 18.00 -8.22 -14.40
N MET A 249 18.67 -7.71 -15.45
CA MET A 249 18.63 -8.29 -16.78
C MET A 249 20.01 -8.80 -17.20
N ILE A 250 20.04 -10.00 -17.76
CA ILE A 250 21.21 -10.54 -18.47
C ILE A 250 20.77 -10.82 -19.91
N GLY A 251 21.14 -9.93 -20.80
CA GLY A 251 20.57 -9.90 -22.14
C GLY A 251 19.04 -9.69 -22.05
N ASN A 252 18.27 -10.65 -22.57
CA ASN A 252 16.80 -10.62 -22.50
C ASN A 252 16.22 -11.43 -21.32
N GLU A 253 17.06 -12.03 -20.49
CA GLU A 253 16.61 -12.83 -19.36
C GLU A 253 16.47 -11.99 -18.09
N GLN A 254 15.33 -12.11 -17.42
CA GLN A 254 15.07 -11.48 -16.13
C GLN A 254 15.54 -12.39 -15.00
N ILE A 255 16.36 -11.84 -14.11
CA ILE A 255 16.79 -12.51 -12.90
C ILE A 255 15.88 -12.02 -11.75
N LEU A 256 14.89 -12.83 -11.44
CA LEU A 256 13.91 -12.54 -10.41
C LEU A 256 14.37 -13.05 -9.05
N PRO A 257 14.43 -12.22 -8.01
CA PRO A 257 14.59 -12.71 -6.65
C PRO A 257 13.33 -13.48 -6.25
N TYR A 258 13.52 -14.61 -5.57
CA TYR A 258 12.43 -15.56 -5.35
C TYR A 258 11.41 -15.03 -4.32
N CYS A 259 11.85 -14.69 -3.09
CA CYS A 259 11.05 -14.02 -2.08
C CYS A 259 11.96 -13.20 -1.17
N TYR A 260 11.39 -12.32 -0.37
CA TYR A 260 12.20 -11.61 0.62
C TYR A 260 12.78 -12.58 1.66
N LYS A 261 13.95 -12.25 2.16
CA LYS A 261 14.61 -12.91 3.28
C LYS A 261 14.19 -12.31 4.61
N ASP A 262 14.34 -10.98 4.70
CA ASP A 262 14.04 -10.18 5.88
C ASP A 262 13.16 -8.98 5.51
N TYR A 263 12.38 -8.49 6.47
CA TYR A 263 11.56 -7.30 6.32
C TYR A 263 11.63 -6.42 7.58
N LYS A 264 11.42 -5.12 7.39
CA LYS A 264 11.26 -4.16 8.47
C LYS A 264 10.13 -3.19 8.13
N ILE A 265 9.05 -3.20 8.90
CA ILE A 265 8.01 -2.18 8.78
C ILE A 265 8.58 -0.89 9.40
N LEU A 266 8.75 0.13 8.57
CA LEU A 266 9.32 1.43 8.95
C LEU A 266 8.24 2.39 9.40
N ASP A 267 7.10 2.43 8.68
CA ASP A 267 5.92 3.19 9.04
C ASP A 267 4.68 2.29 8.92
N ASN A 268 3.81 2.39 9.91
CA ASN A 268 2.50 1.72 9.90
C ASN A 268 1.50 2.64 10.60
N GLY A 269 1.19 3.71 9.94
CA GLY A 269 0.42 4.81 10.52
C GLY A 269 -0.82 5.15 9.73
N PRO A 270 -1.57 6.18 10.16
CA PRO A 270 -2.87 6.47 9.56
C PRO A 270 -2.78 6.92 8.10
N LEU A 271 -1.64 7.46 7.65
CA LEU A 271 -1.52 8.09 6.32
C LEU A 271 -0.51 7.41 5.40
N ARG A 272 0.54 6.78 5.93
CA ARG A 272 1.57 6.09 5.15
C ARG A 272 1.94 4.77 5.79
N PHE A 273 2.01 3.74 4.97
CA PHE A 273 2.71 2.50 5.27
C PHE A 273 4.05 2.50 4.53
N THR A 274 5.13 2.06 5.20
CA THR A 274 6.45 1.89 4.60
C THR A 274 7.08 0.60 5.09
N VAL A 275 7.66 -0.18 4.18
CA VAL A 275 8.39 -1.41 4.50
C VAL A 275 9.71 -1.46 3.75
N GLU A 276 10.74 -1.94 4.41
CA GLU A 276 12.02 -2.32 3.83
C GLU A 276 12.08 -3.84 3.69
N LEU A 277 12.50 -4.32 2.52
CA LEU A 277 12.70 -5.75 2.22
C LEU A 277 14.15 -5.98 1.82
N THR A 278 14.73 -7.07 2.31
CA THR A 278 16.05 -7.55 1.89
C THR A 278 15.90 -8.97 1.34
N TYR A 279 16.53 -9.25 0.22
CA TYR A 279 16.44 -10.53 -0.46
C TYR A 279 17.67 -11.41 -0.19
N ASN A 280 17.56 -12.71 -0.48
CA ASN A 280 18.72 -13.60 -0.39
C ASN A 280 19.74 -13.24 -1.47
N PRO A 281 21.05 -13.43 -1.19
CA PRO A 281 22.07 -13.30 -2.21
C PRO A 281 21.78 -14.20 -3.41
N SER A 282 21.90 -13.65 -4.60
CA SER A 282 21.67 -14.34 -5.88
C SER A 282 22.89 -14.25 -6.78
N THR A 283 22.88 -15.05 -7.85
CA THR A 283 23.86 -14.96 -8.95
C THR A 283 23.20 -14.25 -10.12
N VAL A 284 23.82 -13.20 -10.63
CA VAL A 284 23.35 -12.39 -11.76
C VAL A 284 24.42 -12.43 -12.86
N GLY A 285 24.25 -13.33 -13.84
CA GLY A 285 25.30 -13.61 -14.83
C GLY A 285 26.55 -14.17 -14.16
N ASP A 286 27.67 -13.46 -14.29
CA ASP A 286 28.96 -13.79 -13.66
C ASP A 286 29.13 -13.17 -12.24
N GLN A 287 28.23 -12.29 -11.83
CA GLN A 287 28.24 -11.60 -10.55
C GLN A 287 27.59 -12.48 -9.46
N LYS A 288 28.33 -12.75 -8.38
CA LYS A 288 27.88 -13.59 -7.26
C LYS A 288 27.56 -12.75 -6.03
N ASN A 289 26.67 -13.28 -5.19
CA ASN A 289 26.26 -12.65 -3.93
C ASN A 289 25.61 -11.27 -4.10
N VAL A 290 24.89 -11.06 -5.18
CA VAL A 290 24.11 -9.84 -5.40
C VAL A 290 22.88 -9.86 -4.50
N VAL A 291 22.74 -8.83 -3.65
CA VAL A 291 21.63 -8.68 -2.70
C VAL A 291 20.75 -7.54 -3.14
N GLU A 292 19.47 -7.82 -3.32
CA GLU A 292 18.46 -6.81 -3.63
C GLU A 292 17.85 -6.25 -2.35
N HIS A 293 17.66 -4.93 -2.33
CA HIS A 293 16.95 -4.21 -1.29
C HIS A 293 15.82 -3.39 -1.88
N ARG A 294 14.69 -3.34 -1.19
CA ARG A 294 13.51 -2.54 -1.59
C ARG A 294 13.01 -1.71 -0.41
N ILE A 295 12.64 -0.47 -0.66
CA ILE A 295 11.74 0.30 0.22
C ILE A 295 10.47 0.56 -0.56
N ILE A 296 9.34 0.13 -0.01
CA ILE A 296 8.01 0.30 -0.60
C ILE A 296 7.19 1.16 0.35
N SER A 297 6.61 2.25 -0.16
CA SER A 297 5.67 3.06 0.62
C SER A 297 4.38 3.30 -0.13
N LEU A 298 3.26 3.29 0.62
CA LEU A 298 1.91 3.53 0.10
C LEU A 298 1.23 4.59 0.95
N ASP A 299 0.76 5.65 0.29
CA ASP A 299 0.09 6.78 0.92
C ASP A 299 -1.43 6.66 0.85
N LYS A 300 -2.12 7.25 1.84
CA LYS A 300 -3.56 7.50 1.76
C LYS A 300 -3.91 8.22 0.46
N GLY A 301 -4.97 7.78 -0.20
CA GLY A 301 -5.50 8.40 -1.42
C GLY A 301 -4.73 8.08 -2.69
N SER A 302 -3.58 7.41 -2.61
CA SER A 302 -2.78 7.01 -3.78
C SER A 302 -3.20 5.65 -4.32
N ASN A 303 -3.28 5.52 -5.66
CA ASN A 303 -3.29 4.21 -6.31
C ASN A 303 -1.88 3.62 -6.45
N PHE A 304 -0.83 4.44 -6.22
CA PHE A 304 0.54 4.07 -6.53
C PHE A 304 1.40 3.94 -5.28
N ASN A 305 2.14 2.84 -5.21
CA ASN A 305 3.25 2.65 -4.28
C ASN A 305 4.49 3.33 -4.86
N LYS A 306 5.29 3.95 -4.01
CA LYS A 306 6.66 4.33 -4.36
C LYS A 306 7.58 3.15 -4.05
N MET A 307 8.33 2.70 -5.04
CA MET A 307 9.41 1.72 -4.92
C MET A 307 10.75 2.43 -4.99
N THR A 308 11.64 2.14 -4.06
CA THR A 308 13.06 2.47 -4.17
C THR A 308 13.84 1.18 -4.05
N VAL A 309 14.63 0.85 -5.06
CA VAL A 309 15.42 -0.38 -5.15
C VAL A 309 16.90 -0.06 -5.30
N TRP A 310 17.74 -0.90 -4.74
CA TRP A 310 19.20 -0.90 -4.97
C TRP A 310 19.74 -2.31 -4.79
N TYR A 311 20.95 -2.52 -5.30
CA TYR A 311 21.64 -3.79 -5.24
C TYR A 311 23.01 -3.63 -4.64
N ASP A 312 23.38 -4.51 -3.70
CA ASP A 312 24.72 -4.65 -3.18
C ASP A 312 25.38 -5.87 -3.82
N GLY A 313 26.71 -5.79 -4.10
CA GLY A 313 27.47 -6.89 -4.69
C GLY A 313 27.55 -6.87 -6.21
N LEU A 314 27.01 -5.86 -6.90
CA LEU A 314 27.25 -5.69 -8.34
C LEU A 314 28.72 -5.28 -8.56
N THR A 315 29.43 -6.08 -9.39
CA THR A 315 30.84 -5.82 -9.75
C THR A 315 30.98 -4.96 -11.00
N HIS A 316 29.93 -4.88 -11.81
CA HIS A 316 29.82 -3.98 -12.98
C HIS A 316 28.38 -3.54 -13.19
N PRO A 317 28.12 -2.44 -13.92
CA PRO A 317 26.77 -1.96 -14.21
C PRO A 317 25.92 -3.03 -14.89
N THR A 318 24.68 -3.17 -14.47
CA THR A 318 23.75 -4.21 -14.95
C THR A 318 22.41 -3.58 -15.28
N ASP A 319 21.79 -4.03 -16.36
CA ASP A 319 20.48 -3.51 -16.73
C ASP A 319 19.41 -3.97 -15.74
N PHE A 320 18.47 -3.07 -15.50
CA PHE A 320 17.36 -3.23 -14.59
C PHE A 320 16.05 -3.19 -15.37
N ALA A 321 15.09 -4.03 -14.96
CA ALA A 321 13.74 -4.01 -15.49
C ALA A 321 12.70 -4.04 -14.38
N THR A 322 11.54 -3.44 -14.66
CA THR A 322 10.33 -3.57 -13.85
C THR A 322 9.10 -3.43 -14.74
N GLY A 323 7.98 -3.98 -14.33
CA GLY A 323 6.77 -3.99 -15.13
C GLY A 323 5.70 -4.89 -14.53
N PHE A 324 4.97 -5.58 -15.41
CA PHE A 324 3.90 -6.51 -15.03
C PHE A 324 3.65 -7.55 -16.13
N PRO A 325 3.08 -8.73 -15.80
CA PRO A 325 2.68 -9.71 -16.81
C PRO A 325 1.50 -9.22 -17.64
N ILE A 326 1.47 -9.65 -18.90
CA ILE A 326 0.34 -9.50 -19.82
C ILE A 326 -0.34 -10.85 -19.94
N HIS A 327 -1.62 -10.94 -19.59
CA HIS A 327 -2.41 -12.17 -19.62
C HIS A 327 -3.15 -12.36 -20.95
N GLU A 328 -3.39 -11.29 -21.69
CA GLU A 328 -3.96 -11.33 -23.04
C GLU A 328 -3.19 -10.43 -23.99
N GLU A 329 -3.09 -10.82 -25.26
CA GLU A 329 -2.36 -10.08 -26.29
C GLU A 329 -3.18 -8.94 -26.91
N ASP A 330 -4.29 -8.54 -26.32
CA ASP A 330 -5.05 -7.38 -26.78
C ASP A 330 -4.17 -6.13 -26.81
N THR A 331 -4.09 -5.48 -27.96
CA THR A 331 -3.25 -4.30 -28.16
C THR A 331 -3.91 -2.99 -27.75
N GLU A 332 -5.26 -2.95 -27.65
CA GLU A 332 -5.99 -1.71 -27.39
C GLU A 332 -5.91 -1.28 -25.92
N THR A 333 -5.68 -2.20 -25.02
CA THR A 333 -5.63 -1.97 -23.57
C THR A 333 -4.22 -1.90 -23.00
N LYS A 334 -3.17 -1.85 -23.84
CA LYS A 334 -1.77 -1.71 -23.44
C LYS A 334 -1.21 -0.34 -23.87
N THR A 335 -0.44 0.29 -22.99
CA THR A 335 0.25 1.54 -23.29
C THR A 335 1.72 1.44 -22.91
N PHE A 336 2.59 1.78 -23.85
CA PHE A 336 4.03 1.90 -23.68
C PHE A 336 4.41 3.36 -23.97
N ALA A 337 4.44 4.17 -22.92
CA ALA A 337 4.79 5.58 -23.00
C ALA A 337 6.23 5.81 -22.56
N LYS A 338 6.73 7.03 -22.78
CA LYS A 338 8.10 7.43 -22.41
C LYS A 338 8.36 7.34 -20.90
N ASP A 339 7.33 7.53 -20.09
CA ASP A 339 7.44 7.64 -18.64
C ASP A 339 6.46 6.74 -17.86
N TYR A 340 5.76 5.84 -18.56
CA TYR A 340 4.96 4.78 -17.93
C TYR A 340 4.64 3.63 -18.89
N VAL A 341 4.32 2.48 -18.29
CA VAL A 341 3.64 1.36 -18.94
C VAL A 341 2.34 1.09 -18.19
N SER A 342 1.26 0.77 -18.91
CA SER A 342 -0.03 0.45 -18.29
C SER A 342 -0.82 -0.59 -19.09
N TYR A 343 -1.76 -1.26 -18.41
CA TYR A 343 -2.56 -2.34 -18.98
C TYR A 343 -3.91 -2.45 -18.26
N ALA A 344 -4.92 -2.85 -19.00
CA ALA A 344 -6.21 -3.29 -18.44
C ALA A 344 -6.20 -4.83 -18.37
N ASP A 345 -5.88 -5.36 -17.23
CA ASP A 345 -5.78 -6.80 -16.99
C ASP A 345 -7.17 -7.44 -16.95
N PRO A 346 -7.44 -8.53 -17.72
CA PRO A 346 -8.75 -9.17 -17.78
C PRO A 346 -9.11 -9.94 -16.52
N THR A 347 -8.16 -10.15 -15.59
CA THR A 347 -8.32 -10.99 -14.41
C THR A 347 -8.58 -12.47 -14.75
N ASP A 348 -8.79 -13.32 -13.74
CA ASP A 348 -9.12 -14.74 -13.94
C ASP A 348 -10.55 -14.95 -14.44
N ASN A 349 -11.46 -14.02 -14.18
CA ASN A 349 -12.87 -14.11 -14.56
C ASN A 349 -13.51 -12.72 -14.72
N MET A 350 -13.16 -12.05 -15.81
CA MET A 350 -13.66 -10.71 -16.12
C MET A 350 -15.20 -10.66 -16.32
N GLU A 351 -15.78 -11.64 -16.96
CA GLU A 351 -17.24 -11.71 -17.23
C GLU A 351 -18.04 -12.04 -15.97
N GLY A 352 -17.40 -12.66 -14.99
CA GLY A 352 -18.00 -13.00 -13.71
C GLY A 352 -17.96 -11.85 -12.71
N ASN A 353 -17.60 -12.17 -11.46
CA ASN A 353 -17.61 -11.20 -10.37
C ASN A 353 -16.33 -10.36 -10.26
N GLN A 354 -15.25 -10.71 -10.97
CA GLN A 354 -13.93 -10.09 -10.82
C GLN A 354 -13.81 -8.77 -11.58
N SER A 355 -14.47 -8.62 -12.74
CA SER A 355 -14.39 -7.44 -13.58
C SER A 355 -12.93 -7.15 -14.02
N GLN A 356 -12.51 -5.90 -14.19
CA GLN A 356 -11.22 -5.55 -14.77
C GLN A 356 -10.32 -4.82 -13.78
N VAL A 357 -9.05 -5.18 -13.73
CA VAL A 357 -8.00 -4.50 -12.95
C VAL A 357 -7.14 -3.67 -13.89
N TYR A 358 -6.94 -2.41 -13.56
CA TYR A 358 -6.02 -1.54 -14.27
C TYR A 358 -4.69 -1.52 -13.53
N VAL A 359 -3.59 -1.74 -14.24
CA VAL A 359 -2.24 -1.75 -13.69
C VAL A 359 -1.34 -0.73 -14.38
N GLY A 360 -0.34 -0.24 -13.67
CA GLY A 360 0.63 0.70 -14.24
C GLY A 360 1.93 0.75 -13.44
N VAL A 361 3.03 0.97 -14.17
CA VAL A 361 4.34 1.29 -13.61
C VAL A 361 4.81 2.60 -14.21
N LEU A 362 5.21 3.55 -13.36
CA LEU A 362 5.46 4.94 -13.70
C LEU A 362 6.90 5.34 -13.38
N PHE A 363 7.51 6.09 -14.28
CA PHE A 363 8.91 6.53 -14.23
C PHE A 363 9.00 8.05 -14.31
N PRO A 364 8.68 8.79 -13.21
CA PRO A 364 8.58 10.26 -13.26
C PRO A 364 9.89 10.95 -13.60
N TYR A 365 11.01 10.30 -13.38
CA TYR A 365 12.36 10.81 -13.68
C TYR A 365 12.95 10.23 -14.97
N GLY A 366 12.13 9.53 -15.76
CA GLY A 366 12.50 8.89 -17.01
C GLY A 366 12.89 7.43 -16.85
N ILE A 367 12.86 6.74 -17.96
CA ILE A 367 13.30 5.36 -18.18
C ILE A 367 13.92 5.26 -19.56
N ASP A 368 14.89 4.38 -19.76
CA ASP A 368 15.64 4.34 -21.01
C ASP A 368 14.82 3.71 -22.15
N ASN A 369 14.02 2.69 -21.85
CA ASN A 369 13.15 2.04 -22.83
C ASN A 369 11.90 1.44 -22.17
N THR A 370 10.82 1.31 -22.95
CA THR A 370 9.62 0.55 -22.59
C THR A 370 9.24 -0.37 -23.74
N TYR A 371 8.99 -1.63 -23.46
CA TYR A 371 8.60 -2.59 -24.49
C TYR A 371 7.84 -3.79 -23.94
N TYR A 372 7.23 -4.56 -24.84
CA TYR A 372 6.59 -5.83 -24.56
C TYR A 372 7.57 -6.98 -24.82
N GLN A 373 7.91 -7.71 -23.78
CA GLN A 373 8.70 -8.93 -23.87
C GLN A 373 7.76 -10.13 -23.99
N LEU A 374 7.64 -10.69 -25.18
CA LEU A 374 6.85 -11.90 -25.40
C LEU A 374 7.58 -13.13 -24.82
N PHE A 375 6.83 -14.04 -24.23
CA PHE A 375 7.36 -15.33 -23.79
C PHE A 375 7.28 -16.36 -24.92
N ASP A 376 8.24 -17.28 -24.98
CA ASP A 376 8.20 -18.41 -25.91
C ASP A 376 7.00 -19.35 -25.65
N LYS A 377 6.60 -19.46 -24.39
CA LYS A 377 5.42 -20.21 -23.93
C LYS A 377 4.72 -19.43 -22.83
N LYS A 378 3.39 -19.53 -22.79
CA LYS A 378 2.62 -18.95 -21.67
C LYS A 378 3.09 -19.49 -20.32
N HIS A 379 3.33 -18.59 -19.37
CA HIS A 379 3.67 -18.91 -17.99
C HIS A 379 2.54 -18.50 -17.07
N ASP A 380 1.89 -19.44 -16.39
CA ASP A 380 0.79 -19.17 -15.46
C ASP A 380 -0.30 -18.24 -16.05
N GLY A 381 -0.59 -18.42 -17.36
CA GLY A 381 -1.54 -17.60 -18.11
C GLY A 381 -0.95 -16.31 -18.73
N ALA A 382 0.24 -15.89 -18.33
CA ALA A 382 0.89 -14.72 -18.93
C ALA A 382 1.49 -15.06 -20.29
N THR A 383 1.35 -14.14 -21.25
CA THR A 383 1.90 -14.20 -22.61
C THR A 383 3.23 -13.48 -22.72
N GLY A 384 3.54 -12.61 -21.77
CA GLY A 384 4.78 -11.84 -21.72
C GLY A 384 4.77 -10.81 -20.61
N HIS A 385 5.74 -9.91 -20.61
CA HIS A 385 5.84 -8.77 -19.70
C HIS A 385 5.79 -7.43 -20.45
N ALA A 386 5.05 -6.46 -19.92
CA ALA A 386 5.27 -5.06 -20.21
C ALA A 386 6.37 -4.52 -19.30
N LEU A 387 7.45 -4.00 -19.88
CA LEU A 387 8.65 -3.62 -19.14
C LEU A 387 9.04 -2.16 -19.36
N GLY A 388 9.57 -1.54 -18.30
CA GLY A 388 10.45 -0.39 -18.37
C GLY A 388 11.87 -0.81 -18.01
N ILE A 389 12.85 -0.37 -18.81
CA ILE A 389 14.26 -0.72 -18.69
C ILE A 389 15.09 0.49 -18.28
N LYS A 390 15.91 0.32 -17.25
CA LYS A 390 16.99 1.23 -16.86
C LYS A 390 18.32 0.55 -17.14
N THR A 391 19.09 1.11 -18.06
CA THR A 391 20.39 0.55 -18.45
C THR A 391 21.48 0.91 -17.44
N GLY A 392 22.36 -0.06 -17.19
CA GLY A 392 23.60 0.16 -16.49
C GLY A 392 23.48 0.63 -15.04
N LEU A 393 22.52 0.10 -14.27
CA LEU A 393 22.38 0.35 -12.84
C LEU A 393 23.65 -0.12 -12.10
N LYS A 394 24.18 0.75 -11.24
CA LYS A 394 25.44 0.52 -10.52
C LYS A 394 25.20 -0.02 -9.10
N ASN A 395 26.24 -0.63 -8.54
CA ASN A 395 26.24 -1.08 -7.14
C ASN A 395 25.87 0.06 -6.18
N GLY A 396 24.89 -0.17 -5.32
CA GLY A 396 24.40 0.80 -4.33
C GLY A 396 23.60 1.96 -4.92
N GLU A 397 23.48 2.08 -6.25
CA GLU A 397 22.67 3.13 -6.90
C GLU A 397 21.19 2.90 -6.60
N LYS A 398 20.54 3.90 -6.00
CA LYS A 398 19.09 3.85 -5.71
C LYS A 398 18.29 4.31 -6.92
N PHE A 399 17.42 3.44 -7.41
CA PHE A 399 16.45 3.76 -8.44
C PHE A 399 15.05 3.81 -7.87
N SER A 400 14.28 4.87 -8.17
CA SER A 400 12.91 5.02 -7.67
C SER A 400 11.92 5.11 -8.82
N TYR A 401 10.83 4.38 -8.70
CA TYR A 401 9.69 4.38 -9.60
C TYR A 401 8.39 4.15 -8.82
N TYR A 402 7.26 4.17 -9.50
CA TYR A 402 5.96 3.95 -8.88
C TYR A 402 5.22 2.82 -9.57
N PHE A 403 4.46 2.04 -8.82
CA PHE A 403 3.59 1.00 -9.36
C PHE A 403 2.24 1.02 -8.66
N GLY A 404 1.18 0.70 -9.39
CA GLY A 404 -0.14 0.76 -8.79
C GLY A 404 -1.24 0.15 -9.62
N ALA A 405 -2.40 0.00 -8.97
CA ALA A 405 -3.57 -0.61 -9.55
C ALA A 405 -4.85 0.14 -9.17
N ALA A 406 -5.90 -0.12 -9.96
CA ALA A 406 -7.27 0.30 -9.67
C ALA A 406 -8.25 -0.78 -10.13
N TRP A 407 -9.46 -0.76 -9.60
CA TRP A 407 -10.50 -1.70 -9.95
C TRP A 407 -11.69 -1.02 -10.64
N SER A 408 -12.16 -1.60 -11.73
CA SER A 408 -13.29 -1.05 -12.51
C SER A 408 -14.61 -0.96 -11.73
N LYS A 409 -14.73 -1.65 -10.60
CA LYS A 409 -15.90 -1.57 -9.71
C LYS A 409 -15.75 -0.55 -8.57
N TYR A 410 -14.65 0.19 -8.51
CA TYR A 410 -14.43 1.17 -7.43
C TYR A 410 -14.31 2.60 -7.96
N ASP A 411 -13.12 3.15 -7.98
CA ASP A 411 -12.87 4.58 -8.23
C ASP A 411 -12.33 4.91 -9.63
N VAL A 412 -12.11 3.90 -10.46
CA VAL A 412 -11.66 4.04 -11.86
C VAL A 412 -12.50 3.12 -12.74
N ARG A 413 -13.36 3.69 -13.58
CA ARG A 413 -14.39 2.93 -14.31
C ARG A 413 -13.97 2.44 -15.67
N SER A 414 -12.89 3.02 -16.24
CA SER A 414 -12.41 2.68 -17.59
C SER A 414 -10.91 2.79 -17.68
N TYR A 415 -10.33 2.15 -18.71
CA TYR A 415 -8.91 2.26 -18.99
C TYR A 415 -8.50 3.70 -19.34
N THR A 416 -9.37 4.46 -19.99
CA THR A 416 -9.15 5.88 -20.27
C THR A 416 -9.04 6.70 -18.97
N GLU A 417 -9.92 6.46 -18.00
CA GLU A 417 -9.81 7.11 -16.68
C GLU A 417 -8.53 6.72 -15.94
N TRP A 418 -8.10 5.46 -16.09
CA TRP A 418 -6.82 5.01 -15.53
C TRP A 418 -5.64 5.75 -16.14
N GLN A 419 -5.61 5.92 -17.47
CA GLN A 419 -4.56 6.70 -18.14
C GLN A 419 -4.55 8.17 -17.73
N ILE A 420 -5.72 8.78 -17.51
CA ILE A 420 -5.82 10.13 -16.96
C ILE A 420 -5.24 10.15 -15.54
N ARG A 421 -5.61 9.20 -14.68
CA ARG A 421 -5.09 9.08 -13.31
C ARG A 421 -3.57 8.95 -13.28
N ILE A 422 -2.97 8.17 -14.20
CA ILE A 422 -1.52 8.05 -14.34
C ILE A 422 -0.89 9.39 -14.71
N LYS A 423 -1.42 10.08 -15.71
CA LYS A 423 -0.89 11.37 -16.19
C LYS A 423 -0.98 12.46 -15.12
N ASP A 424 -2.11 12.54 -14.43
CA ASP A 424 -2.31 13.48 -13.31
C ASP A 424 -1.33 13.21 -12.17
N TYR A 425 -1.08 11.94 -11.86
CA TYR A 425 -0.13 11.56 -10.82
C TYR A 425 1.31 11.90 -11.20
N LEU A 426 1.72 11.60 -12.44
CA LEU A 426 3.03 11.98 -12.98
C LEU A 426 3.24 13.49 -12.99
N GLU A 427 2.21 14.26 -13.39
CA GLU A 427 2.25 15.73 -13.36
C GLU A 427 2.36 16.24 -11.92
N ALA A 428 1.64 15.64 -10.98
CA ALA A 428 1.72 15.98 -9.58
C ALA A 428 3.13 15.76 -9.00
N LEU A 429 3.81 14.69 -9.39
CA LEU A 429 5.20 14.44 -8.98
C LEU A 429 6.20 15.43 -9.60
N LYS A 430 5.95 15.90 -10.83
CA LYS A 430 6.77 16.90 -11.52
C LYS A 430 6.54 18.32 -11.03
N THR A 431 5.33 18.59 -10.52
CA THR A 431 4.91 19.91 -10.02
C THR A 431 4.41 19.81 -8.57
N PRO A 432 5.28 19.49 -7.60
CA PRO A 432 4.88 19.29 -6.22
C PRO A 432 4.30 20.56 -5.61
N LEU A 433 3.38 20.43 -4.66
CA LEU A 433 2.91 21.53 -3.85
C LEU A 433 4.10 22.20 -3.12
N LYS A 434 4.11 23.54 -3.11
CA LYS A 434 5.15 24.28 -2.38
C LYS A 434 4.78 24.34 -0.90
N VAL A 435 5.70 23.95 -0.04
CA VAL A 435 5.50 23.92 1.41
C VAL A 435 6.48 24.87 2.08
N GLU A 436 5.95 25.79 2.88
CA GLU A 436 6.71 26.76 3.68
C GLU A 436 6.33 26.62 5.15
N ILE A 437 7.33 26.66 6.04
CA ILE A 437 7.12 26.67 7.48
C ILE A 437 7.53 28.03 8.06
N LYS A 438 6.65 28.64 8.83
CA LYS A 438 6.82 29.99 9.42
C LYS A 438 6.82 29.96 10.93
#